data_35699a7a73cbd2cfb57205db4f213ef0
#
_entry.id   35699a7a73cbd2cfb57205db4f213ef0
#
_cell.length_a   1.000
_cell.length_b   1.000
_cell.length_c   1.000
_cell.angle_alpha   90.00
_cell.angle_beta   90.00
_cell.angle_gamma   90.00
#
_symmetry.space_group_name_H-M   'P 1'
#
loop_
_entity.id
_entity.type
_entity.pdbx_description
1 polymer ?
#
loop_
_entity_poly.entity_id
_entity_poly.type
_entity_poly.pdbx_seq_one_letter_code
_entity_poly.pdbx_strand_id
1 'polypeptide(L)'
;MLRHFPIIPRLKRIFATKATAESTQWHKKQRRQVDNEMSHPADGKAWKHFDRKYPSFAAEARNLRLAIATDGFNPFGKISTTYSMWPVLVKPLSLPPWECVDESNCFMSLLIPGPTSPGKDFDLFLEHLIEELLELWWGVKTLDASSGKEFTLRAVVLWCIHDYPALGTLSGRTTKGYYACIH
;
A
#
# COMPACT_ATOMS: atom_id res chain seq x y z
N MET A 1 20.28 -8.24 -7.87
CA MET A 1 19.67 -9.12 -6.89
C MET A 1 18.50 -8.39 -6.24
N LEU A 2 17.27 -8.90 -6.35
CA LEU A 2 16.07 -8.34 -5.70
C LEU A 2 16.27 -8.29 -4.18
N ARG A 3 15.84 -7.22 -3.54
CA ARG A 3 15.78 -7.14 -2.08
C ARG A 3 14.31 -7.11 -1.67
N HIS A 4 13.91 -8.10 -0.87
CA HIS A 4 12.58 -8.20 -0.30
C HIS A 4 12.61 -7.89 1.20
N PHE A 5 11.69 -7.05 1.63
CA PHE A 5 11.49 -6.64 3.03
C PHE A 5 10.05 -7.00 3.41
N PRO A 6 9.83 -8.11 4.11
CA PRO A 6 8.48 -8.60 4.41
C PRO A 6 7.59 -7.55 5.07
N ILE A 7 6.34 -7.41 4.58
CA ILE A 7 5.39 -6.41 5.09
C ILE A 7 4.58 -6.91 6.28
N ILE A 8 4.30 -8.21 6.38
CA ILE A 8 3.49 -8.77 7.47
C ILE A 8 4.05 -8.39 8.86
N PRO A 9 5.34 -8.59 9.16
CA PRO A 9 5.90 -8.20 10.44
C PRO A 9 5.79 -6.69 10.71
N ARG A 10 5.91 -5.86 9.66
CA ARG A 10 5.83 -4.41 9.77
C ARG A 10 4.40 -3.95 10.04
N LEU A 11 3.41 -4.52 9.36
CA LEU A 11 1.99 -4.25 9.61
C LEU A 11 1.58 -4.72 11.02
N LYS A 12 2.05 -5.88 11.48
CA LYS A 12 1.85 -6.33 12.87
C LYS A 12 2.44 -5.35 13.89
N ARG A 13 3.59 -4.74 13.57
CA ARG A 13 4.24 -3.76 14.46
C ARG A 13 3.38 -2.52 14.73
N ILE A 14 2.49 -2.13 13.82
CA ILE A 14 1.52 -1.03 14.05
C ILE A 14 0.65 -1.33 15.28
N PHE A 15 0.38 -2.60 15.56
CA PHE A 15 -0.42 -3.04 16.70
C PHE A 15 0.39 -3.30 17.98
N ALA A 16 1.73 -3.09 17.94
CA ALA A 16 2.61 -3.35 19.08
C ALA A 16 2.53 -2.29 20.19
N THR A 17 1.97 -1.12 19.90
CA THR A 17 1.73 -0.08 20.91
C THR A 17 0.25 0.29 20.96
N LYS A 18 -0.22 0.71 22.14
CA LYS A 18 -1.62 1.12 22.31
C LYS A 18 -2.00 2.26 21.37
N ALA A 19 -1.17 3.29 21.28
CA ALA A 19 -1.44 4.48 20.50
C ALA A 19 -1.60 4.15 19.00
N THR A 20 -0.63 3.44 18.40
CA THR A 20 -0.68 3.11 16.96
C THR A 20 -1.79 2.10 16.64
N ALA A 21 -2.09 1.16 17.54
CA ALA A 21 -3.20 0.24 17.38
C ALA A 21 -4.56 0.98 17.40
N GLU A 22 -4.74 1.97 18.26
CA GLU A 22 -5.95 2.81 18.30
C GLU A 22 -6.08 3.66 17.02
N SER A 23 -4.98 4.21 16.53
CA SER A 23 -4.93 5.00 15.29
C SER A 23 -5.46 4.25 14.08
N THR A 24 -5.25 2.92 13.98
CA THR A 24 -5.78 2.12 12.86
C THR A 24 -7.30 2.13 12.76
N GLN A 25 -8.00 2.40 13.86
CA GLN A 25 -9.44 2.43 13.95
C GLN A 25 -10.04 3.84 13.75
N TRP A 26 -9.19 4.86 13.63
CA TRP A 26 -9.59 6.25 13.53
C TRP A 26 -10.59 6.48 12.39
N HIS A 27 -10.33 5.91 11.21
CA HIS A 27 -11.17 6.07 10.03
C HIS A 27 -12.63 5.64 10.25
N LYS A 28 -12.90 4.75 11.22
CA LYS A 28 -14.24 4.25 11.54
C LYS A 28 -14.82 4.86 12.81
N LYS A 29 -13.98 5.13 13.82
CA LYS A 29 -14.45 5.52 15.16
C LYS A 29 -14.42 7.02 15.43
N GLN A 30 -13.45 7.73 14.85
CA GLN A 30 -13.16 9.14 15.22
C GLN A 30 -13.28 10.10 14.05
N ARG A 31 -13.26 9.59 12.81
CA ARG A 31 -13.35 10.41 11.62
C ARG A 31 -14.70 11.15 11.57
N ARG A 32 -14.65 12.48 11.49
CA ARG A 32 -15.82 13.29 11.19
C ARG A 32 -16.12 13.18 9.69
N GLN A 33 -17.26 12.64 9.34
CA GLN A 33 -17.71 12.63 7.95
C GLN A 33 -18.52 13.89 7.68
N VAL A 34 -18.13 14.65 6.68
CA VAL A 34 -18.85 15.82 6.19
C VAL A 34 -19.25 15.54 4.75
N ASP A 35 -20.53 15.78 4.42
CA ASP A 35 -21.02 15.56 3.07
C ASP A 35 -20.31 16.48 2.07
N ASN A 36 -19.92 15.91 0.94
CA ASN A 36 -19.17 16.56 -0.14
C ASN A 36 -17.72 17.00 0.20
N GLU A 37 -17.19 16.64 1.36
CA GLU A 37 -15.80 16.84 1.68
C GLU A 37 -15.02 15.51 1.63
N MET A 38 -13.81 15.57 1.06
CA MET A 38 -12.86 14.45 1.05
C MET A 38 -11.66 14.81 1.91
N SER A 39 -11.70 14.45 3.18
CA SER A 39 -10.60 14.68 4.13
C SER A 39 -9.70 13.43 4.32
N HIS A 40 -10.21 12.28 3.90
CA HIS A 40 -9.52 11.00 4.08
C HIS A 40 -9.88 10.03 2.94
N PRO A 41 -9.00 9.08 2.56
CA PRO A 41 -9.32 8.07 1.55
C PRO A 41 -10.62 7.29 1.82
N ALA A 42 -11.02 7.13 3.08
CA ALA A 42 -12.29 6.50 3.45
C ALA A 42 -13.55 7.26 2.98
N ASP A 43 -13.43 8.53 2.58
CA ASP A 43 -14.52 9.29 1.96
C ASP A 43 -14.72 8.94 0.50
N GLY A 44 -13.69 8.35 -0.12
CA GLY A 44 -13.66 8.00 -1.53
C GLY A 44 -14.63 6.88 -1.92
N LYS A 45 -15.11 6.94 -3.17
CA LYS A 45 -16.04 5.94 -3.73
C LYS A 45 -15.46 4.53 -3.72
N ALA A 46 -14.17 4.37 -3.98
CA ALA A 46 -13.50 3.06 -4.01
C ALA A 46 -13.56 2.36 -2.65
N TRP A 47 -13.24 3.09 -1.56
CA TRP A 47 -13.34 2.53 -0.21
C TRP A 47 -14.76 2.15 0.16
N LYS A 48 -15.72 3.04 -0.07
CA LYS A 48 -17.15 2.79 0.19
C LYS A 48 -17.69 1.62 -0.63
N HIS A 49 -17.25 1.48 -1.88
CA HIS A 49 -17.61 0.34 -2.73
C HIS A 49 -17.03 -0.97 -2.19
N PHE A 50 -15.74 -0.96 -1.83
CA PHE A 50 -15.07 -2.12 -1.25
C PHE A 50 -15.76 -2.59 0.05
N ASP A 51 -16.04 -1.68 0.97
CA ASP A 51 -16.69 -2.02 2.24
C ASP A 51 -18.10 -2.61 2.06
N ARG A 52 -18.85 -2.15 1.05
CA ARG A 52 -20.15 -2.74 0.69
C ARG A 52 -20.01 -4.14 0.09
N LYS A 53 -18.99 -4.35 -0.73
CA LYS A 53 -18.74 -5.63 -1.40
C LYS A 53 -18.19 -6.69 -0.44
N TYR A 54 -17.41 -6.28 0.55
CA TYR A 54 -16.77 -7.16 1.53
C TYR A 54 -17.12 -6.78 2.98
N PRO A 55 -18.39 -6.94 3.39
CA PRO A 55 -18.86 -6.50 4.71
C PRO A 55 -18.15 -7.21 5.88
N SER A 56 -17.76 -8.46 5.72
CA SER A 56 -16.98 -9.20 6.73
C SER A 56 -15.59 -8.61 6.97
N PHE A 57 -14.95 -8.05 5.93
CA PHE A 57 -13.70 -7.33 6.05
C PHE A 57 -13.92 -5.97 6.72
N ALA A 58 -14.97 -5.25 6.31
CA ALA A 58 -15.30 -3.93 6.82
C ALA A 58 -15.79 -3.94 8.28
N ALA A 59 -16.34 -5.06 8.77
CA ALA A 59 -16.81 -5.21 10.15
C ALA A 59 -15.67 -4.99 11.16
N GLU A 60 -14.48 -5.51 10.90
CA GLU A 60 -13.29 -5.33 11.74
C GLU A 60 -12.58 -4.01 11.39
N ALA A 61 -12.65 -3.03 12.31
CA ALA A 61 -12.07 -1.70 12.10
C ALA A 61 -10.53 -1.71 11.98
N ARG A 62 -9.85 -2.71 12.55
CA ARG A 62 -8.39 -2.86 12.52
C ARG A 62 -7.88 -3.44 11.21
N ASN A 63 -8.75 -3.94 10.34
CA ASN A 63 -8.32 -4.38 9.01
C ASN A 63 -7.78 -3.22 8.19
N LEU A 64 -6.63 -3.43 7.56
CA LEU A 64 -5.88 -2.36 6.90
C LEU A 64 -6.23 -2.26 5.41
N ARG A 65 -6.45 -1.03 4.94
CA ARG A 65 -6.48 -0.69 3.52
C ARG A 65 -5.14 -0.04 3.20
N LEU A 66 -4.51 -0.56 2.17
CA LEU A 66 -3.15 -0.21 1.78
C LEU A 66 -3.15 0.53 0.45
N ALA A 67 -2.16 1.38 0.26
CA ALA A 67 -1.71 1.83 -1.05
C ALA A 67 -0.34 1.22 -1.36
N ILE A 68 -0.10 0.95 -2.63
CA ILE A 68 1.22 0.62 -3.17
C ILE A 68 1.67 1.79 -4.03
N ALA A 69 2.92 2.23 -3.84
CA ALA A 69 3.56 3.22 -4.68
C ALA A 69 4.85 2.64 -5.25
N THR A 70 5.10 2.89 -6.54
CA THR A 70 6.35 2.52 -7.19
C THR A 70 6.67 3.48 -8.31
N ASP A 71 7.93 3.78 -8.46
CA ASP A 71 8.49 4.60 -9.53
C ASP A 71 9.96 4.27 -9.72
N GLY A 72 10.46 4.48 -10.95
CA GLY A 72 11.87 4.32 -11.27
C GLY A 72 12.68 5.57 -10.93
N PHE A 73 13.73 5.44 -10.14
CA PHE A 73 14.62 6.56 -9.86
C PHE A 73 16.07 6.22 -10.10
N ASN A 74 16.87 7.24 -10.44
CA ASN A 74 18.31 7.12 -10.56
C ASN A 74 19.00 7.59 -9.27
N PRO A 75 19.62 6.70 -8.48
CA PRO A 75 20.28 7.06 -7.22
C PRO A 75 21.58 7.86 -7.42
N PHE A 76 22.13 7.88 -8.61
CA PHE A 76 23.41 8.56 -8.91
C PHE A 76 23.24 9.98 -9.46
N GLY A 77 21.99 10.47 -9.60
CA GLY A 77 21.72 11.79 -10.17
C GLY A 77 21.94 11.89 -11.67
N LYS A 78 21.95 13.12 -12.20
CA LYS A 78 22.01 13.38 -13.65
C LYS A 78 23.41 13.24 -14.29
N ILE A 79 24.45 13.01 -13.52
CA ILE A 79 25.84 13.17 -13.96
C ILE A 79 26.47 11.88 -14.50
N SER A 80 25.88 10.73 -14.24
CA SER A 80 26.42 9.45 -14.68
C SER A 80 25.38 8.59 -15.35
N THR A 81 25.79 7.47 -15.86
CA THR A 81 25.03 6.41 -16.51
C THR A 81 23.52 6.37 -16.20
N THR A 82 22.72 6.13 -17.22
CA THR A 82 21.30 5.79 -17.07
C THR A 82 21.16 4.57 -16.16
N TYR A 83 20.71 4.79 -14.93
CA TYR A 83 20.46 3.75 -13.96
C TYR A 83 19.04 3.93 -13.39
N SER A 84 18.28 2.86 -13.30
CA SER A 84 16.91 2.92 -12.78
C SER A 84 16.72 1.85 -11.72
N MET A 85 16.48 2.27 -10.49
CA MET A 85 16.04 1.41 -9.38
C MET A 85 14.55 1.60 -9.17
N TRP A 86 13.85 0.53 -8.77
CA TRP A 86 12.40 0.54 -8.56
C TRP A 86 12.06 0.06 -7.15
N PRO A 87 11.88 0.97 -6.19
CA PRO A 87 11.32 0.63 -4.89
C PRO A 87 9.82 0.39 -5.02
N VAL A 88 9.31 -0.60 -4.29
CA VAL A 88 7.88 -0.79 -4.07
C VAL A 88 7.57 -0.46 -2.62
N LEU A 89 6.81 0.60 -2.44
CA LEU A 89 6.44 1.14 -1.14
C LEU A 89 5.01 0.73 -0.82
N VAL A 90 4.77 0.36 0.43
CA VAL A 90 3.43 0.02 0.94
C VAL A 90 3.07 0.99 2.06
N LYS A 91 1.87 1.56 1.98
CA LYS A 91 1.39 2.58 2.91
C LYS A 91 0.02 2.22 3.47
N PRO A 92 -0.15 2.12 4.81
CA PRO A 92 -1.46 1.95 5.44
C PRO A 92 -2.29 3.24 5.31
N LEU A 93 -3.47 3.12 4.71
CA LEU A 93 -4.41 4.23 4.54
C LEU A 93 -5.48 4.29 5.65
N SER A 94 -5.48 3.32 6.56
CA SER A 94 -6.45 3.26 7.67
C SER A 94 -6.08 4.18 8.84
N LEU A 95 -4.87 4.74 8.82
CA LEU A 95 -4.38 5.67 9.83
C LEU A 95 -4.97 7.07 9.62
N PRO A 96 -4.99 7.94 10.66
CA PRO A 96 -5.41 9.32 10.49
C PRO A 96 -4.50 10.08 9.49
N PRO A 97 -4.98 11.16 8.84
CA PRO A 97 -4.26 11.85 7.77
C PRO A 97 -2.83 12.28 8.16
N TRP A 98 -2.64 12.79 9.37
CA TRP A 98 -1.33 13.22 9.86
C TRP A 98 -0.35 12.07 10.08
N GLU A 99 -0.82 10.86 10.40
CA GLU A 99 0.01 9.66 10.47
C GLU A 99 0.18 9.01 9.10
N CYS A 100 -0.82 9.10 8.21
CA CYS A 100 -0.70 8.61 6.85
C CYS A 100 0.42 9.29 6.06
N VAL A 101 0.71 10.58 6.32
CA VAL A 101 1.79 11.30 5.62
C VAL A 101 3.17 11.08 6.24
N ASP A 102 3.23 10.51 7.44
CA ASP A 102 4.49 10.20 8.11
C ASP A 102 5.28 9.14 7.32
N GLU A 103 6.56 9.44 7.07
CA GLU A 103 7.48 8.53 6.38
C GLU A 103 7.70 7.22 7.14
N SER A 104 7.61 7.24 8.47
CA SER A 104 7.73 6.05 9.32
C SER A 104 6.64 5.01 9.06
N ASN A 105 5.50 5.45 8.51
CA ASN A 105 4.37 4.61 8.10
C ASN A 105 4.39 4.23 6.61
N CYS A 106 5.49 4.53 5.92
CA CYS A 106 5.71 4.12 4.54
C CYS A 106 6.78 3.01 4.51
N PHE A 107 6.38 1.80 4.16
CA PHE A 107 7.25 0.62 4.20
C PHE A 107 7.76 0.27 2.81
N MET A 108 9.09 0.20 2.64
CA MET A 108 9.65 -0.43 1.44
C MET A 108 9.45 -1.96 1.55
N SER A 109 8.70 -2.54 0.63
CA SER A 109 8.53 -4.00 0.53
C SER A 109 9.56 -4.62 -0.40
N LEU A 110 9.82 -3.98 -1.52
CA LEU A 110 10.77 -4.48 -2.51
C LEU A 110 11.68 -3.35 -2.96
N LEU A 111 12.92 -3.73 -3.32
CA LEU A 111 13.81 -2.87 -4.08
C LEU A 111 14.33 -3.67 -5.28
N ILE A 112 13.84 -3.32 -6.46
CA ILE A 112 14.25 -3.92 -7.72
C ILE A 112 15.48 -3.14 -8.19
N PRO A 113 16.65 -3.78 -8.32
CA PRO A 113 17.88 -3.09 -8.70
C PRO A 113 17.92 -2.81 -10.20
N GLY A 114 18.62 -1.71 -10.55
CA GLY A 114 18.96 -1.43 -11.93
C GLY A 114 19.97 -2.42 -12.54
N PRO A 115 20.55 -2.03 -13.68
CA PRO A 115 20.58 -0.67 -14.25
C PRO A 115 19.36 -0.28 -15.07
N THR A 116 18.57 -1.24 -15.56
CA THR A 116 17.41 -0.99 -16.43
C THR A 116 16.08 -1.11 -15.67
N SER A 117 15.04 -0.47 -16.22
CA SER A 117 13.67 -0.68 -15.75
C SER A 117 13.29 -2.17 -15.86
N PRO A 118 12.53 -2.73 -14.91
CA PRO A 118 12.07 -4.12 -14.93
C PRO A 118 11.13 -4.44 -16.11
N GLY A 119 10.54 -3.42 -16.73
CA GLY A 119 9.71 -3.60 -17.91
C GLY A 119 8.60 -4.63 -17.71
N LYS A 120 8.51 -5.60 -18.63
CA LYS A 120 7.50 -6.67 -18.63
C LYS A 120 7.68 -7.70 -17.49
N ASP A 121 8.88 -7.77 -16.93
CA ASP A 121 9.20 -8.73 -15.86
C ASP A 121 8.83 -8.19 -14.48
N PHE A 122 8.16 -7.04 -14.40
CA PHE A 122 7.78 -6.41 -13.13
C PHE A 122 6.95 -7.35 -12.25
N ASP A 123 6.04 -8.11 -12.85
CA ASP A 123 5.17 -9.05 -12.15
C ASP A 123 5.96 -10.15 -11.41
N LEU A 124 7.06 -10.63 -12.00
CA LEU A 124 7.93 -11.63 -11.37
C LEU A 124 8.59 -11.08 -10.09
N PHE A 125 8.92 -9.79 -10.08
CA PHE A 125 9.47 -9.17 -8.87
C PHE A 125 8.43 -8.95 -7.78
N LEU A 126 7.14 -8.82 -8.14
CA LEU A 126 6.05 -8.64 -7.19
C LEU A 126 5.60 -9.94 -6.51
N GLU A 127 5.98 -11.12 -6.97
CA GLU A 127 5.50 -12.42 -6.46
C GLU A 127 5.56 -12.48 -4.93
N HIS A 128 6.69 -12.16 -4.32
CA HIS A 128 6.83 -12.22 -2.86
C HIS A 128 5.88 -11.26 -2.12
N LEU A 129 5.64 -10.07 -2.66
CA LEU A 129 4.67 -9.14 -2.08
C LEU A 129 3.24 -9.66 -2.26
N ILE A 130 2.93 -10.25 -3.42
CA ILE A 130 1.60 -10.82 -3.70
C ILE A 130 1.30 -11.98 -2.76
N GLU A 131 2.27 -12.86 -2.51
CA GLU A 131 2.13 -13.96 -1.55
C GLU A 131 1.78 -13.45 -0.15
N GLU A 132 2.48 -12.44 0.36
CA GLU A 132 2.16 -11.82 1.64
C GLU A 132 0.78 -11.13 1.65
N LEU A 133 0.39 -10.48 0.55
CA LEU A 133 -0.93 -9.87 0.43
C LEU A 133 -2.05 -10.91 0.39
N LEU A 134 -1.82 -12.07 -0.22
CA LEU A 134 -2.75 -13.20 -0.18
C LEU A 134 -2.89 -13.76 1.24
N GLU A 135 -1.79 -13.93 1.97
CA GLU A 135 -1.82 -14.34 3.37
C GLU A 135 -2.60 -13.32 4.22
N LEU A 136 -2.36 -12.03 4.03
CA LEU A 136 -3.09 -10.94 4.70
C LEU A 136 -4.57 -10.88 4.31
N TRP A 137 -4.92 -11.27 3.10
CA TRP A 137 -6.33 -11.34 2.69
C TRP A 137 -7.10 -12.39 3.49
N TRP A 138 -6.49 -13.56 3.69
CA TRP A 138 -7.06 -14.63 4.52
C TRP A 138 -7.00 -14.29 6.00
N GLY A 139 -5.93 -13.62 6.42
CA GLY A 139 -5.75 -13.09 7.75
C GLY A 139 -4.64 -13.74 8.55
N VAL A 140 -3.94 -12.91 9.31
CA VAL A 140 -2.82 -13.32 10.16
C VAL A 140 -3.12 -13.00 11.63
N LYS A 141 -2.80 -13.92 12.53
CA LYS A 141 -2.94 -13.69 13.97
C LYS A 141 -2.03 -12.56 14.42
N THR A 142 -2.59 -11.58 15.11
CA THR A 142 -1.91 -10.37 15.54
C THR A 142 -2.37 -10.00 16.94
N LEU A 143 -1.43 -9.68 17.82
CA LEU A 143 -1.73 -9.15 19.15
C LEU A 143 -1.99 -7.65 19.05
N ASP A 144 -3.10 -7.20 19.56
CA ASP A 144 -3.47 -5.79 19.67
C ASP A 144 -3.15 -5.26 21.06
N ALA A 145 -2.12 -4.43 21.17
CA ALA A 145 -1.70 -3.84 22.43
C ALA A 145 -2.74 -2.90 23.06
N SER A 146 -3.69 -2.39 22.29
CA SER A 146 -4.77 -1.53 22.82
C SER A 146 -5.78 -2.32 23.63
N SER A 147 -6.08 -3.54 23.22
CA SER A 147 -7.04 -4.43 23.89
C SER A 147 -6.39 -5.55 24.68
N GLY A 148 -5.10 -5.83 24.49
CA GLY A 148 -4.39 -6.97 25.06
C GLY A 148 -4.83 -8.32 24.48
N LYS A 149 -5.58 -8.33 23.37
CA LYS A 149 -6.15 -9.55 22.78
C LYS A 149 -5.61 -9.82 21.39
N GLU A 150 -5.54 -11.09 21.05
CA GLU A 150 -5.28 -11.48 19.66
C GLU A 150 -6.53 -11.24 18.79
N PHE A 151 -6.29 -10.86 17.54
CA PHE A 151 -7.30 -10.77 16.50
C PHE A 151 -6.71 -11.25 15.18
N THR A 152 -7.56 -11.46 14.19
CA THR A 152 -7.15 -11.79 12.83
C THR A 152 -7.02 -10.50 12.02
N LEU A 153 -5.79 -10.07 11.78
CA LEU A 153 -5.49 -8.92 10.93
C LEU A 153 -5.64 -9.32 9.47
N ARG A 154 -6.47 -8.59 8.73
CA ARG A 154 -6.58 -8.67 7.28
C ARG A 154 -6.12 -7.36 6.65
N ALA A 155 -5.57 -7.44 5.45
CA ALA A 155 -5.21 -6.26 4.68
C ALA A 155 -5.55 -6.43 3.20
N VAL A 156 -5.75 -5.29 2.53
CA VAL A 156 -6.05 -5.23 1.10
C VAL A 156 -5.42 -3.99 0.48
N VAL A 157 -4.95 -4.10 -0.75
CA VAL A 157 -4.52 -2.96 -1.55
C VAL A 157 -5.75 -2.35 -2.24
N LEU A 158 -6.03 -1.08 -1.95
CA LEU A 158 -7.12 -0.34 -2.60
C LEU A 158 -6.63 0.59 -3.71
N TRP A 159 -5.41 1.10 -3.61
CA TRP A 159 -4.85 2.04 -4.58
C TRP A 159 -3.41 1.68 -4.94
N CYS A 160 -3.11 1.90 -6.22
CA CYS A 160 -1.74 1.99 -6.72
C CYS A 160 -1.46 3.46 -7.05
N ILE A 161 -0.35 3.99 -6.53
CA ILE A 161 0.08 5.38 -6.70
C ILE A 161 1.35 5.34 -7.54
N HIS A 162 1.30 5.88 -8.73
CA HIS A 162 2.42 5.92 -9.67
C HIS A 162 2.20 7.03 -10.71
N ASP A 163 3.26 7.44 -11.36
CA ASP A 163 3.16 8.32 -12.52
C ASP A 163 2.65 7.57 -13.76
N TYR A 164 2.41 8.28 -14.84
CA TYR A 164 1.87 7.70 -16.07
C TYR A 164 2.83 6.69 -16.75
N PRO A 165 4.15 6.93 -16.84
CA PRO A 165 5.12 5.95 -17.30
C PRO A 165 5.17 4.67 -16.46
N ALA A 166 5.15 4.77 -15.12
CA ALA A 166 5.14 3.63 -14.23
C ALA A 166 3.84 2.81 -14.37
N LEU A 167 2.70 3.46 -14.63
CA LEU A 167 1.45 2.78 -14.94
C LEU A 167 1.58 1.85 -16.15
N GLY A 168 2.30 2.28 -17.21
CA GLY A 168 2.58 1.45 -18.37
C GLY A 168 3.35 0.18 -18.00
N THR A 169 4.37 0.33 -17.14
CA THR A 169 5.16 -0.80 -16.65
C THR A 169 4.31 -1.77 -15.82
N LEU A 170 3.50 -1.24 -14.89
CA LEU A 170 2.65 -2.04 -13.98
C LEU A 170 1.49 -2.73 -14.68
N SER A 171 0.86 -2.06 -15.64
CA SER A 171 -0.35 -2.58 -16.32
C SER A 171 -0.05 -3.36 -17.59
N GLY A 172 1.20 -3.36 -18.06
CA GLY A 172 1.59 -3.90 -19.36
C GLY A 172 0.99 -3.13 -20.55
N ARG A 173 0.39 -1.94 -20.31
CA ARG A 173 -0.24 -1.12 -21.35
C ARG A 173 0.73 -0.11 -21.92
N THR A 174 0.48 0.28 -23.16
CA THR A 174 1.25 1.33 -23.82
C THR A 174 0.89 2.70 -23.23
N THR A 175 1.88 3.40 -22.69
CA THR A 175 1.74 4.79 -22.20
C THR A 175 2.41 5.81 -23.13
N LYS A 176 2.88 5.36 -24.29
CA LYS A 176 3.55 6.20 -25.31
C LYS A 176 2.90 5.99 -26.68
N GLY A 177 2.82 7.07 -27.48
CA GLY A 177 2.28 7.02 -28.84
C GLY A 177 0.82 7.45 -28.94
N TYR A 178 0.27 7.32 -30.14
CA TYR A 178 -1.06 7.85 -30.52
C TYR A 178 -2.24 7.22 -29.74
N TYR A 179 -2.07 6.00 -29.23
CA TYR A 179 -3.09 5.23 -28.49
C TYR A 179 -2.72 5.01 -27.03
N ALA A 180 -2.02 5.98 -26.44
CA ALA A 180 -1.54 5.89 -25.06
C ALA A 180 -2.63 6.12 -24.00
N CYS A 181 -3.91 6.22 -24.38
CA CYS A 181 -5.02 6.42 -23.45
C CYS A 181 -5.37 5.10 -22.75
N ILE A 182 -5.49 5.15 -21.42
CA ILE A 182 -5.75 3.98 -20.56
C ILE A 182 -7.26 3.87 -20.21
N HIS A 183 -8.06 4.84 -20.65
CA HIS A 183 -9.50 4.92 -20.43
C HIS A 183 -10.28 4.36 -21.61
#